data_592a4c442d46809d1d61590c55662da8
#
_entry.id   592a4c442d46809d1d61590c55662da8
#
_cell.length_a   1.000
_cell.length_b   1.000
_cell.length_c   1.000
_cell.angle_alpha   90.00
_cell.angle_beta   90.00
_cell.angle_gamma   90.00
#
_symmetry.space_group_name_H-M   'P 1'
#
loop_
_entity.id
_entity.type
_entity.pdbx_description
1 polymer ?
#
loop_
_entity_poly.entity_id
_entity_poly.type
_entity_poly.pdbx_seq_one_letter_code
_entity_poly.pdbx_strand_id
1 'polypeptide(L)'
;MFLDKALDEIGRKNKIVIGLDLTNDYVQISYCRLDQSMPDTVSLVMGEEQYNIPAVLCRKHQQEGQEEFWVIGKDALQTAKDGKGDLVEDLLLLVRNNTSAQVGDKEYTPRELMEIFFKKLLGFTAAYTGGMELAAIAMTLKSIEPDTCNLLREAGSSAAGSQCEIFFMSHQDCFFQYILHQPEEMWTQNVLLYDYQKDGIHSYELQMNRNSRPVVCLIKEENFPQMKMTDVSQMSDAQKQAFFTQLDNAFLEIVRNHCEGKFVSSAFLLGDHFTRDWCKDSLRYLCKGRRVFQGNNLFSVHVFLPF
;
A
#
# COMPACT_ATOMS: atom_id res chain seq x y z
N MET A 1 2.84 -21.97 0.80
CA MET A 1 3.90 -22.92 0.36
C MET A 1 5.31 -22.33 0.36
N PHE A 2 5.56 -21.09 -0.12
CA PHE A 2 6.91 -20.48 -0.02
C PHE A 2 7.20 -19.96 1.39
N LEU A 3 6.29 -19.25 2.02
CA LEU A 3 6.40 -18.83 3.43
C LEU A 3 6.47 -20.04 4.38
N ASP A 4 5.66 -21.09 4.16
CA ASP A 4 5.69 -22.30 5.01
C ASP A 4 7.05 -22.99 5.03
N LYS A 5 7.77 -23.07 3.90
CA LYS A 5 9.12 -23.67 3.85
C LYS A 5 10.17 -22.85 4.59
N ALA A 6 10.15 -21.53 4.43
CA ALA A 6 11.07 -20.64 5.16
C ALA A 6 10.80 -20.66 6.68
N LEU A 7 9.53 -20.88 7.07
CA LEU A 7 9.09 -20.91 8.46
C LEU A 7 9.38 -22.24 9.18
N ASP A 8 9.47 -23.37 8.48
CA ASP A 8 9.76 -24.67 9.08
C ASP A 8 11.24 -24.86 9.47
N GLU A 9 12.16 -24.16 8.83
CA GLU A 9 13.61 -24.24 9.11
C GLU A 9 14.09 -23.28 10.20
N ILE A 10 13.30 -22.27 10.55
CA ILE A 10 13.70 -21.20 11.48
C ILE A 10 12.83 -21.27 12.73
N GLY A 11 13.38 -21.65 13.86
CA GLY A 11 12.65 -21.72 15.13
C GLY A 11 11.73 -20.51 15.35
N ARG A 12 10.43 -20.77 15.47
CA ARG A 12 9.32 -19.77 15.41
C ARG A 12 9.28 -18.75 16.55
N LYS A 13 10.07 -18.93 17.58
CA LYS A 13 10.03 -18.05 18.76
C LYS A 13 10.85 -16.78 18.54
N ASN A 14 10.21 -15.63 18.78
CA ASN A 14 10.83 -14.30 18.75
C ASN A 14 11.19 -13.77 17.35
N LYS A 15 10.49 -14.25 16.30
CA LYS A 15 10.68 -13.80 14.91
C LYS A 15 9.42 -13.18 14.37
N ILE A 16 9.63 -12.21 13.46
CA ILE A 16 8.55 -11.52 12.75
C ILE A 16 8.76 -11.60 11.24
N VAL A 17 7.65 -11.52 10.52
CA VAL A 17 7.61 -11.16 9.10
C VAL A 17 6.99 -9.79 8.98
N ILE A 18 7.53 -8.94 8.12
CA ILE A 18 7.00 -7.62 7.82
C ILE A 18 6.32 -7.67 6.45
N GLY A 19 5.10 -7.14 6.37
CA GLY A 19 4.38 -6.85 5.13
C GLY A 19 4.49 -5.36 4.80
N LEU A 20 4.96 -5.03 3.60
CA LEU A 20 5.06 -3.67 3.10
C LEU A 20 4.17 -3.51 1.88
N ASP A 21 3.14 -2.67 1.95
CA ASP A 21 2.47 -2.18 0.74
C ASP A 21 3.17 -0.92 0.26
N LEU A 22 3.85 -1.00 -0.88
CA LEU A 22 4.69 0.09 -1.40
C LEU A 22 4.08 0.71 -2.66
N THR A 23 3.70 1.98 -2.55
CA THR A 23 3.22 2.82 -3.64
C THR A 23 4.11 4.05 -3.83
N ASN A 24 3.84 4.90 -4.82
CA ASN A 24 4.53 6.18 -4.94
C ASN A 24 4.12 7.18 -3.86
N ASP A 25 2.91 7.04 -3.33
CA ASP A 25 2.33 8.01 -2.41
C ASP A 25 2.64 7.70 -0.96
N TYR A 26 2.59 6.40 -0.62
CA TYR A 26 2.76 5.92 0.75
C TYR A 26 3.36 4.52 0.79
N VAL A 27 3.83 4.16 1.96
CA VAL A 27 4.07 2.78 2.37
C VAL A 27 3.21 2.46 3.58
N GLN A 28 2.62 1.27 3.61
CA GLN A 28 1.99 0.71 4.81
C GLN A 28 2.84 -0.43 5.34
N ILE A 29 2.90 -0.56 6.65
CA ILE A 29 3.67 -1.59 7.33
C ILE A 29 2.72 -2.41 8.18
N SER A 30 2.68 -3.71 7.95
CA SER A 30 2.09 -4.68 8.87
C SER A 30 3.16 -5.65 9.31
N TYR A 31 3.00 -6.28 10.47
CA TYR A 31 3.90 -7.31 10.94
C TYR A 31 3.12 -8.47 11.53
N CYS A 32 3.64 -9.66 11.34
CA CYS A 32 3.08 -10.87 11.89
C CYS A 32 4.18 -11.60 12.69
N ARG A 33 3.90 -11.89 13.95
CA ARG A 33 4.75 -12.74 14.76
C ARG A 33 4.53 -14.19 14.33
N LEU A 34 5.61 -14.96 14.20
CA LEU A 34 5.51 -16.35 13.75
C LEU A 34 4.81 -17.29 14.75
N ASP A 35 4.59 -16.83 15.97
CA ASP A 35 3.81 -17.52 16.99
C ASP A 35 2.35 -17.03 17.11
N GLN A 36 1.93 -16.09 16.26
CA GLN A 36 0.58 -15.53 16.21
C GLN A 36 -0.05 -15.77 14.83
N SER A 37 -1.37 -15.81 14.78
CA SER A 37 -2.14 -16.06 13.55
C SER A 37 -2.67 -14.76 12.89
N MET A 38 -2.60 -13.63 13.58
CA MET A 38 -3.14 -12.36 13.10
C MET A 38 -2.03 -11.34 13.02
N PRO A 39 -1.87 -10.67 11.87
CA PRO A 39 -0.95 -9.54 11.73
C PRO A 39 -1.50 -8.28 12.38
N ASP A 40 -0.59 -7.44 12.84
CA ASP A 40 -0.88 -6.07 13.30
C ASP A 40 -0.37 -5.06 12.29
N THR A 41 -1.05 -3.91 12.15
CA THR A 41 -0.61 -2.82 11.26
C THR A 41 -0.05 -1.66 12.07
N VAL A 42 1.09 -1.15 11.65
CA VAL A 42 1.77 -0.02 12.29
C VAL A 42 1.00 1.25 12.00
N SER A 43 0.53 1.94 13.03
CA SER A 43 -0.13 3.24 12.91
C SER A 43 0.83 4.38 13.24
N LEU A 44 0.74 5.47 12.48
CA LEU A 44 1.50 6.70 12.74
C LEU A 44 1.06 7.41 14.03
N VAL A 45 -0.17 7.18 14.45
CA VAL A 45 -0.75 7.77 15.66
C VAL A 45 -1.32 6.66 16.53
N MET A 46 -0.84 6.57 17.76
CA MET A 46 -1.30 5.55 18.69
C MET A 46 -2.81 5.68 18.94
N GLY A 47 -3.56 4.60 18.72
CA GLY A 47 -5.01 4.55 18.90
C GLY A 47 -5.84 5.07 17.74
N GLU A 48 -5.21 5.44 16.62
CA GLU A 48 -5.87 5.85 15.37
C GLU A 48 -5.49 4.92 14.21
N GLU A 49 -6.36 4.79 13.23
CA GLU A 49 -6.10 3.98 12.01
C GLU A 49 -5.42 4.81 10.93
N GLN A 50 -4.23 5.38 11.24
CA GLN A 50 -3.40 6.14 10.30
C GLN A 50 -2.21 5.30 9.84
N TYR A 51 -2.42 4.48 8.82
CA TYR A 51 -1.43 3.50 8.35
C TYR A 51 -0.52 4.01 7.22
N ASN A 52 -0.93 5.07 6.50
CA ASN A 52 -0.21 5.59 5.35
C ASN A 52 0.98 6.46 5.76
N ILE A 53 2.18 5.91 5.64
CA ILE A 53 3.44 6.64 5.80
C ILE A 53 3.80 7.24 4.44
N PRO A 54 3.86 8.57 4.26
CA PRO A 54 4.28 9.15 2.98
C PRO A 54 5.59 8.55 2.46
N ALA A 55 5.61 8.10 1.21
CA ALA A 55 6.76 7.45 0.59
C ALA A 55 7.78 8.48 0.10
N VAL A 56 8.32 9.26 1.04
CA VAL A 56 9.26 10.36 0.76
C VAL A 56 10.45 10.31 1.70
N LEU A 57 11.58 10.81 1.23
CA LEU A 57 12.81 11.03 1.98
C LEU A 57 13.12 12.52 2.03
N CYS A 58 13.74 12.98 3.12
CA CYS A 58 14.34 14.31 3.16
C CYS A 58 15.71 14.22 3.82
N ARG A 59 16.74 14.72 3.11
CA ARG A 59 18.08 14.91 3.64
C ARG A 59 18.10 16.26 4.36
N LYS A 60 18.31 16.25 5.68
CA LYS A 60 18.41 17.50 6.46
C LYS A 60 19.68 18.26 6.09
N HIS A 61 19.55 19.57 5.99
CA HIS A 61 20.71 20.46 5.88
C HIS A 61 21.53 20.37 7.15
N GLN A 62 22.83 20.13 7.03
CA GLN A 62 23.76 19.96 8.12
C GLN A 62 24.95 20.91 7.96
N GLN A 63 25.68 21.16 9.05
CA GLN A 63 26.95 21.87 8.99
C GLN A 63 28.03 20.98 8.37
N GLU A 64 28.99 21.60 7.71
CA GLU A 64 30.10 20.92 7.05
C GLU A 64 30.82 19.95 8.02
N GLY A 65 30.99 18.70 7.62
CA GLY A 65 31.63 17.64 8.43
C GLY A 65 30.72 16.81 9.34
N GLN A 66 29.40 17.03 9.33
CA GLN A 66 28.44 16.18 10.02
C GLN A 66 27.98 15.00 9.12
N GLU A 67 27.62 13.87 9.74
CA GLU A 67 27.04 12.72 9.03
C GLU A 67 25.68 13.06 8.41
N GLU A 68 25.40 12.51 7.23
CA GLU A 68 24.12 12.71 6.56
C GLU A 68 22.94 12.23 7.44
N PHE A 69 21.96 13.07 7.65
CA PHE A 69 20.78 12.75 8.44
C PHE A 69 19.50 12.79 7.59
N TRP A 70 18.87 11.63 7.48
CA TRP A 70 17.66 11.44 6.70
C TRP A 70 16.44 11.23 7.58
N VAL A 71 15.30 11.76 7.15
CA VAL A 71 13.96 11.54 7.72
C VAL A 71 13.00 11.08 6.65
N ILE A 72 11.90 10.42 7.06
CA ILE A 72 10.88 9.85 6.18
C ILE A 72 9.49 10.36 6.54
N GLY A 73 8.53 10.13 5.66
CA GLY A 73 7.13 10.33 5.93
C GLY A 73 6.76 11.78 6.25
N LYS A 74 5.91 11.98 7.26
CA LYS A 74 5.44 13.31 7.66
C LYS A 74 6.59 14.23 8.12
N ASP A 75 7.61 13.68 8.78
CA ASP A 75 8.77 14.44 9.22
C ASP A 75 9.61 14.95 8.04
N ALA A 76 9.69 14.16 6.95
CA ALA A 76 10.36 14.58 5.73
C ALA A 76 9.64 15.76 5.09
N LEU A 77 8.31 15.66 4.93
CA LEU A 77 7.48 16.74 4.38
C LEU A 77 7.58 18.01 5.22
N GLN A 78 7.53 17.88 6.55
CA GLN A 78 7.64 19.04 7.44
C GLN A 78 9.03 19.68 7.39
N THR A 79 10.08 18.86 7.36
CA THR A 79 11.48 19.35 7.29
C THR A 79 11.70 20.13 5.99
N ALA A 80 11.20 19.63 4.86
CA ALA A 80 11.29 20.30 3.57
C ALA A 80 10.46 21.60 3.54
N LYS A 81 9.24 21.57 4.08
CA LYS A 81 8.36 22.76 4.19
C LYS A 81 9.01 23.88 5.00
N ASP A 82 9.76 23.52 6.04
CA ASP A 82 10.52 24.46 6.89
C ASP A 82 11.80 24.98 6.21
N GLY A 83 12.14 24.51 5.00
CA GLY A 83 13.39 24.86 4.30
C GLY A 83 14.64 24.28 4.95
N LYS A 84 14.52 23.20 5.73
CA LYS A 84 15.61 22.60 6.51
C LYS A 84 16.19 21.33 5.88
N GLY A 85 15.82 20.99 4.67
CA GLY A 85 16.29 19.80 3.97
C GLY A 85 15.80 19.69 2.54
N ASP A 86 16.43 18.79 1.81
CA ASP A 86 16.16 18.50 0.40
C ASP A 86 15.23 17.29 0.32
N LEU A 87 14.02 17.47 -0.24
CA LEU A 87 13.00 16.45 -0.36
C LEU A 87 13.24 15.57 -1.60
N VAL A 88 13.01 14.27 -1.45
CA VAL A 88 12.94 13.29 -2.55
C VAL A 88 11.58 12.62 -2.51
N GLU A 89 10.82 12.79 -3.57
CA GLU A 89 9.50 12.19 -3.80
C GLU A 89 9.57 11.12 -4.88
N ASP A 90 8.45 10.44 -5.13
CA ASP A 90 8.29 9.46 -6.20
C ASP A 90 9.34 8.33 -6.20
N LEU A 91 9.74 7.85 -5.01
CA LEU A 91 10.80 6.87 -4.83
C LEU A 91 10.62 5.62 -5.68
N LEU A 92 9.39 5.07 -5.75
CA LEU A 92 9.11 3.88 -6.56
C LEU A 92 9.18 4.17 -8.06
N LEU A 93 8.83 5.39 -8.49
CA LEU A 93 8.98 5.80 -9.89
C LEU A 93 10.46 5.93 -10.28
N LEU A 94 11.31 6.46 -9.39
CA LEU A 94 12.78 6.48 -9.58
C LEU A 94 13.32 5.06 -9.75
N VAL A 95 12.85 4.10 -8.93
CA VAL A 95 13.22 2.69 -9.04
C VAL A 95 12.81 2.11 -10.39
N ARG A 96 11.54 2.29 -10.80
CA ARG A 96 11.01 1.76 -12.06
C ARG A 96 11.75 2.28 -13.28
N ASN A 97 12.09 3.56 -13.26
CA ASN A 97 12.79 4.21 -14.36
C ASN A 97 14.32 4.06 -14.26
N ASN A 98 14.82 3.47 -13.17
CA ASN A 98 16.24 3.40 -12.82
C ASN A 98 16.94 4.77 -12.95
N THR A 99 16.30 5.81 -12.41
CA THR A 99 16.73 7.21 -12.51
C THR A 99 17.27 7.70 -11.18
N SER A 100 18.50 8.23 -11.20
CA SER A 100 19.11 8.88 -10.04
C SER A 100 18.42 10.21 -9.71
N ALA A 101 18.52 10.64 -8.45
CA ALA A 101 18.04 11.93 -8.01
C ALA A 101 19.17 12.80 -7.44
N GLN A 102 19.16 14.08 -7.81
CA GLN A 102 20.05 15.08 -7.22
C GLN A 102 19.45 15.54 -5.89
N VAL A 103 20.21 15.40 -4.79
CA VAL A 103 19.79 15.83 -3.45
C VAL A 103 20.87 16.73 -2.88
N GLY A 104 20.63 18.02 -2.94
CA GLY A 104 21.62 19.04 -2.63
C GLY A 104 22.81 18.95 -3.61
N ASP A 105 23.99 18.70 -3.07
CA ASP A 105 25.26 18.62 -3.81
C ASP A 105 25.63 17.21 -4.31
N LYS A 106 24.84 16.18 -3.97
CA LYS A 106 25.16 14.78 -4.26
C LYS A 106 24.05 14.10 -5.08
N GLU A 107 24.45 13.28 -6.02
CA GLU A 107 23.58 12.39 -6.79
C GLU A 107 23.45 11.04 -6.06
N TYR A 108 22.22 10.54 -5.95
CA TYR A 108 21.88 9.25 -5.35
C TYR A 108 21.21 8.34 -6.36
N THR A 109 21.65 7.12 -6.43
CA THR A 109 20.99 6.07 -7.21
C THR A 109 19.66 5.66 -6.55
N PRO A 110 18.68 5.12 -7.31
CA PRO A 110 17.43 4.62 -6.76
C PRO A 110 17.66 3.55 -5.67
N ARG A 111 18.68 2.72 -5.84
CA ARG A 111 19.05 1.70 -4.86
C ARG A 111 19.49 2.31 -3.53
N GLU A 112 20.36 3.32 -3.55
CA GLU A 112 20.82 4.02 -2.35
C GLU A 112 19.66 4.68 -1.61
N LEU A 113 18.77 5.36 -2.35
CA LEU A 113 17.58 5.99 -1.76
C LEU A 113 16.65 4.97 -1.11
N MET A 114 16.38 3.85 -1.80
CA MET A 114 15.55 2.79 -1.24
C MET A 114 16.20 2.09 -0.05
N GLU A 115 17.51 1.90 -0.05
CA GLU A 115 18.22 1.36 1.11
C GLU A 115 18.08 2.29 2.34
N ILE A 116 18.24 3.59 2.16
CA ILE A 116 18.02 4.59 3.22
C ILE A 116 16.58 4.53 3.71
N PHE A 117 15.62 4.49 2.78
CA PHE A 117 14.18 4.44 3.08
C PHE A 117 13.84 3.19 3.90
N PHE A 118 14.27 2.01 3.46
CA PHE A 118 14.03 0.76 4.17
C PHE A 118 14.70 0.72 5.55
N LYS A 119 15.94 1.21 5.70
CA LYS A 119 16.59 1.32 7.02
C LYS A 119 15.77 2.15 7.99
N LYS A 120 15.19 3.27 7.52
CA LYS A 120 14.31 4.12 8.35
C LYS A 120 13.00 3.44 8.69
N LEU A 121 12.35 2.77 7.72
CA LEU A 121 11.11 2.01 7.96
C LEU A 121 11.32 0.87 8.96
N LEU A 122 12.40 0.10 8.81
CA LEU A 122 12.72 -0.99 9.72
C LEU A 122 13.05 -0.49 11.13
N GLY A 123 13.78 0.62 11.24
CA GLY A 123 14.03 1.29 12.52
C GLY A 123 12.75 1.76 13.20
N PHE A 124 11.80 2.29 12.43
CA PHE A 124 10.48 2.67 12.94
C PHE A 124 9.69 1.45 13.39
N THR A 125 9.68 0.36 12.61
CA THR A 125 8.97 -0.87 12.94
C THR A 125 9.57 -1.56 14.18
N ALA A 126 10.87 -1.48 14.38
CA ALA A 126 11.55 -2.08 15.54
C ALA A 126 11.01 -1.53 16.89
N ALA A 127 10.56 -0.28 16.91
CA ALA A 127 9.93 0.31 18.10
C ALA A 127 8.59 -0.36 18.46
N TYR A 128 7.83 -0.86 17.47
CA TYR A 128 6.57 -1.57 17.67
C TYR A 128 6.76 -3.05 18.01
N THR A 129 7.82 -3.65 17.49
CA THR A 129 8.07 -5.10 17.60
C THR A 129 8.99 -5.47 18.74
N GLY A 130 9.48 -4.49 19.51
CA GLY A 130 10.38 -4.73 20.64
C GLY A 130 11.74 -5.31 20.23
N GLY A 131 12.17 -5.06 18.97
CA GLY A 131 13.46 -5.55 18.46
C GLY A 131 13.49 -7.05 18.18
N MET A 132 12.34 -7.65 17.84
CA MET A 132 12.27 -9.04 17.40
C MET A 132 13.10 -9.25 16.12
N GLU A 133 13.61 -10.48 15.95
CA GLU A 133 14.38 -10.87 14.77
C GLU A 133 13.50 -10.86 13.51
N LEU A 134 13.94 -10.17 12.46
CA LEU A 134 13.25 -10.11 11.19
C LEU A 134 13.59 -11.35 10.34
N ALA A 135 12.60 -12.21 10.11
CA ALA A 135 12.75 -13.42 9.30
C ALA A 135 12.59 -13.12 7.80
N ALA A 136 11.60 -12.32 7.43
CA ALA A 136 11.32 -12.00 6.04
C ALA A 136 10.60 -10.66 5.89
N ILE A 137 10.68 -10.10 4.68
CA ILE A 137 9.87 -8.97 4.23
C ILE A 137 9.06 -9.43 3.01
N ALA A 138 7.74 -9.26 3.08
CA ALA A 138 6.85 -9.47 1.95
C ALA A 138 6.36 -8.11 1.44
N MET A 139 6.69 -7.76 0.19
CA MET A 139 6.34 -6.48 -0.43
C MET A 139 5.18 -6.65 -1.40
N THR A 140 4.14 -5.86 -1.25
CA THR A 140 3.08 -5.75 -2.24
C THR A 140 3.32 -4.54 -3.13
N LEU A 141 3.12 -4.75 -4.43
CA LEU A 141 3.28 -3.75 -5.48
C LEU A 141 2.08 -3.81 -6.42
N LYS A 142 1.73 -2.71 -7.06
CA LYS A 142 0.69 -2.69 -8.08
C LYS A 142 1.00 -3.66 -9.23
N SER A 143 2.24 -3.65 -9.72
CA SER A 143 2.74 -4.56 -10.76
C SER A 143 4.08 -5.15 -10.37
N ILE A 144 4.30 -6.42 -10.75
CA ILE A 144 5.55 -7.15 -10.51
C ILE A 144 6.41 -7.07 -11.77
N GLU A 145 7.40 -6.22 -11.73
CA GLU A 145 8.38 -6.03 -12.80
C GLU A 145 9.75 -6.56 -12.33
N PRO A 146 10.38 -7.47 -13.08
CA PRO A 146 11.62 -8.13 -12.63
C PRO A 146 12.73 -7.17 -12.17
N ASP A 147 12.99 -6.11 -12.95
CA ASP A 147 14.05 -5.15 -12.65
C ASP A 147 13.73 -4.33 -11.39
N THR A 148 12.48 -3.87 -11.25
CA THR A 148 11.99 -3.20 -10.03
C THR A 148 12.13 -4.11 -8.81
N CYS A 149 11.68 -5.35 -8.91
CA CYS A 149 11.79 -6.32 -7.80
C CYS A 149 13.25 -6.64 -7.44
N ASN A 150 14.14 -6.75 -8.42
CA ASN A 150 15.56 -7.01 -8.16
C ASN A 150 16.21 -5.84 -7.42
N LEU A 151 15.98 -4.59 -7.86
CA LEU A 151 16.50 -3.41 -7.19
C LEU A 151 15.97 -3.29 -5.74
N LEU A 152 14.65 -3.47 -5.56
CA LEU A 152 14.03 -3.44 -4.22
C LEU A 152 14.55 -4.57 -3.32
N ARG A 153 14.81 -5.77 -3.88
CA ARG A 153 15.40 -6.89 -3.13
C ARG A 153 16.82 -6.57 -2.68
N GLU A 154 17.65 -6.00 -3.55
CA GLU A 154 19.01 -5.60 -3.20
C GLU A 154 19.01 -4.52 -2.11
N ALA A 155 18.19 -3.47 -2.25
CA ALA A 155 18.07 -2.40 -1.26
C ALA A 155 17.52 -2.94 0.08
N GLY A 156 16.50 -3.78 0.04
CA GLY A 156 15.89 -4.39 1.22
C GLY A 156 16.85 -5.34 1.95
N SER A 157 17.59 -6.18 1.22
CA SER A 157 18.61 -7.07 1.79
C SER A 157 19.78 -6.31 2.42
N SER A 158 20.16 -5.18 1.82
CA SER A 158 21.18 -4.28 2.40
C SER A 158 20.68 -3.63 3.69
N ALA A 159 19.40 -3.28 3.76
CA ALA A 159 18.80 -2.64 4.93
C ALA A 159 18.51 -3.61 6.08
N ALA A 160 18.00 -4.81 5.77
CA ALA A 160 17.52 -5.80 6.73
C ALA A 160 18.59 -6.84 7.14
N GLY A 161 19.67 -6.94 6.38
CA GLY A 161 20.68 -7.98 6.50
C GLY A 161 20.46 -9.14 5.52
N SER A 162 21.56 -9.78 5.11
CA SER A 162 21.58 -10.81 4.06
C SER A 162 20.81 -12.11 4.39
N GLN A 163 20.42 -12.30 5.65
CA GLN A 163 19.65 -13.47 6.10
C GLN A 163 18.12 -13.23 5.98
N CYS A 164 17.68 -12.00 5.74
CA CYS A 164 16.28 -11.67 5.57
C CYS A 164 15.81 -12.01 4.14
N GLU A 165 14.83 -12.89 4.04
CA GLU A 165 14.22 -13.21 2.75
C GLU A 165 13.24 -12.11 2.30
N ILE A 166 13.21 -11.82 0.98
CA ILE A 166 12.33 -10.78 0.42
C ILE A 166 11.44 -11.38 -0.66
N PHE A 167 10.15 -11.29 -0.44
CA PHE A 167 9.10 -11.79 -1.31
C PHE A 167 8.33 -10.62 -1.93
N PHE A 168 7.74 -10.87 -3.11
CA PHE A 168 6.91 -9.90 -3.80
C PHE A 168 5.57 -10.52 -4.19
N MET A 169 4.51 -9.73 -4.08
CA MET A 169 3.15 -10.10 -4.49
C MET A 169 2.51 -8.90 -5.19
N SER A 170 1.75 -9.13 -6.26
CA SER A 170 0.96 -8.05 -6.87
C SER A 170 -0.27 -7.71 -6.02
N HIS A 171 -0.79 -6.48 -6.15
CA HIS A 171 -2.07 -6.10 -5.54
C HIS A 171 -3.20 -7.02 -6.00
N GLN A 172 -3.19 -7.46 -7.28
CA GLN A 172 -4.17 -8.39 -7.81
C GLN A 172 -4.11 -9.74 -7.09
N ASP A 173 -2.92 -10.33 -6.93
CA ASP A 173 -2.74 -11.60 -6.25
C ASP A 173 -3.10 -11.48 -4.76
N CYS A 174 -2.70 -10.40 -4.11
CA CYS A 174 -3.03 -10.13 -2.71
C CYS A 174 -4.55 -10.02 -2.52
N PHE A 175 -5.25 -9.29 -3.40
CA PHE A 175 -6.70 -9.18 -3.36
C PHE A 175 -7.39 -10.52 -3.62
N PHE A 176 -6.92 -11.29 -4.59
CA PHE A 176 -7.43 -12.64 -4.85
C PHE A 176 -7.29 -13.55 -3.62
N GLN A 177 -6.11 -13.58 -3.01
CA GLN A 177 -5.85 -14.36 -1.80
C GLN A 177 -6.75 -13.91 -0.65
N TYR A 178 -6.89 -12.60 -0.45
CA TYR A 178 -7.81 -12.07 0.56
C TYR A 178 -9.24 -12.59 0.37
N ILE A 179 -9.77 -12.53 -0.86
CA ILE A 179 -11.13 -12.94 -1.17
C ILE A 179 -11.33 -14.45 -0.97
N LEU A 180 -10.35 -15.28 -1.34
CA LEU A 180 -10.42 -16.74 -1.12
C LEU A 180 -10.57 -17.13 0.37
N HIS A 181 -10.04 -16.31 1.29
CA HIS A 181 -10.14 -16.54 2.73
C HIS A 181 -11.40 -15.94 3.36
N GLN A 182 -12.22 -15.22 2.58
CA GLN A 182 -13.50 -14.71 3.04
C GLN A 182 -14.60 -15.80 2.97
N PRO A 183 -15.68 -15.65 3.76
CA PRO A 183 -16.85 -16.51 3.62
C PRO A 183 -17.35 -16.56 2.17
N GLU A 184 -17.76 -17.74 1.71
CA GLU A 184 -18.09 -18.00 0.31
C GLU A 184 -19.18 -17.07 -0.23
N GLU A 185 -20.11 -16.63 0.60
CA GLU A 185 -21.14 -15.66 0.23
C GLU A 185 -20.60 -14.27 -0.17
N MET A 186 -19.34 -13.96 0.15
CA MET A 186 -18.69 -12.71 -0.24
C MET A 186 -18.26 -12.71 -1.72
N TRP A 187 -18.09 -13.88 -2.32
CA TRP A 187 -17.56 -14.05 -3.67
C TRP A 187 -18.33 -15.09 -4.52
N THR A 188 -19.63 -15.27 -4.21
CA THR A 188 -20.53 -16.08 -5.06
C THR A 188 -20.71 -15.51 -6.46
N GLN A 189 -20.56 -14.21 -6.61
CA GLN A 189 -20.64 -13.43 -7.83
C GLN A 189 -19.39 -12.57 -7.98
N ASN A 190 -19.38 -11.59 -8.89
CA ASN A 190 -18.26 -10.67 -9.03
C ASN A 190 -17.97 -9.93 -7.72
N VAL A 191 -16.69 -9.67 -7.48
CA VAL A 191 -16.22 -8.87 -6.37
C VAL A 191 -15.50 -7.65 -6.93
N LEU A 192 -15.82 -6.46 -6.41
CA LEU A 192 -15.20 -5.21 -6.83
C LEU A 192 -14.28 -4.68 -5.73
N LEU A 193 -13.17 -4.11 -6.13
CA LEU A 193 -12.31 -3.33 -5.26
C LEU A 193 -12.00 -2.00 -5.95
N TYR A 194 -12.09 -0.91 -5.20
CA TYR A 194 -11.68 0.42 -5.62
C TYR A 194 -10.61 0.91 -4.65
N ASP A 195 -9.42 1.12 -5.16
CA ASP A 195 -8.28 1.65 -4.42
C ASP A 195 -8.06 3.11 -4.84
N TYR A 196 -8.30 4.05 -3.91
CA TYR A 196 -8.23 5.47 -4.18
C TYR A 196 -6.89 6.05 -3.77
N GLN A 197 -6.02 6.21 -4.75
CA GLN A 197 -4.69 6.79 -4.60
C GLN A 197 -4.63 8.24 -5.11
N LYS A 198 -3.48 8.89 -4.99
CA LYS A 198 -3.26 10.30 -5.42
C LYS A 198 -3.46 10.50 -6.92
N ASP A 199 -3.15 9.49 -7.72
CA ASP A 199 -3.27 9.51 -9.19
C ASP A 199 -4.68 9.15 -9.69
N GLY A 200 -5.62 8.80 -8.79
CA GLY A 200 -7.00 8.46 -9.11
C GLY A 200 -7.47 7.17 -8.46
N ILE A 201 -8.51 6.57 -9.00
CA ILE A 201 -9.05 5.29 -8.53
C ILE A 201 -8.52 4.15 -9.43
N HIS A 202 -7.96 3.13 -8.79
CA HIS A 202 -7.63 1.84 -9.39
C HIS A 202 -8.71 0.84 -9.02
N SER A 203 -9.34 0.20 -9.98
CA SER A 203 -10.37 -0.80 -9.72
C SER A 203 -9.93 -2.19 -10.13
N TYR A 204 -10.38 -3.17 -9.37
CA TYR A 204 -10.20 -4.59 -9.65
C TYR A 204 -11.57 -5.27 -9.61
N GLU A 205 -11.91 -5.98 -10.68
CA GLU A 205 -13.10 -6.83 -10.76
C GLU A 205 -12.66 -8.28 -10.78
N LEU A 206 -13.04 -9.04 -9.75
CA LEU A 206 -12.80 -10.47 -9.64
C LEU A 206 -14.02 -11.26 -10.10
N GLN A 207 -13.79 -12.23 -10.98
CA GLN A 207 -14.78 -13.25 -11.37
C GLN A 207 -14.25 -14.64 -11.00
N MET A 208 -14.85 -15.27 -10.00
CA MET A 208 -14.43 -16.57 -9.50
C MET A 208 -15.10 -17.71 -10.25
N ASN A 209 -14.33 -18.62 -10.85
CA ASN A 209 -14.85 -19.87 -11.38
C ASN A 209 -14.85 -20.94 -10.28
N ARG A 210 -15.99 -21.10 -9.62
CA ARG A 210 -16.19 -22.05 -8.52
C ARG A 210 -16.29 -23.50 -8.97
N ASN A 211 -16.51 -23.75 -10.26
CA ASN A 211 -16.66 -25.10 -10.81
C ASN A 211 -15.32 -25.74 -11.18
N SER A 212 -14.24 -24.97 -11.21
CA SER A 212 -12.89 -25.49 -11.48
C SER A 212 -12.20 -25.97 -10.19
N ARG A 213 -11.29 -26.93 -10.34
CA ARG A 213 -10.38 -27.37 -9.28
C ARG A 213 -8.97 -27.44 -9.87
N PRO A 214 -8.02 -26.57 -9.44
CA PRO A 214 -8.18 -25.50 -8.43
C PRO A 214 -9.16 -24.40 -8.87
N VAL A 215 -9.61 -23.57 -7.92
CA VAL A 215 -10.43 -22.38 -8.21
C VAL A 215 -9.63 -21.45 -9.11
N VAL A 216 -10.25 -20.98 -10.18
CA VAL A 216 -9.65 -20.03 -11.14
C VAL A 216 -10.36 -18.71 -11.02
N CYS A 217 -9.60 -17.63 -11.05
CA CYS A 217 -10.10 -16.26 -11.01
C CYS A 217 -9.70 -15.51 -12.28
N LEU A 218 -10.64 -14.77 -12.87
CA LEU A 218 -10.34 -13.72 -13.83
C LEU A 218 -10.36 -12.38 -13.11
N ILE A 219 -9.28 -11.62 -13.25
CA ILE A 219 -9.17 -10.27 -12.68
C ILE A 219 -9.11 -9.28 -13.83
N LYS A 220 -9.98 -8.27 -13.79
CA LYS A 220 -9.96 -7.12 -14.68
C LYS A 220 -9.55 -5.90 -13.89
N GLU A 221 -8.53 -5.20 -14.36
CA GLU A 221 -8.06 -3.95 -13.79
C GLU A 221 -8.42 -2.77 -14.69
N GLU A 222 -8.89 -1.68 -14.09
CA GLU A 222 -9.13 -0.40 -14.77
C GLU A 222 -8.62 0.75 -13.90
N ASN A 223 -8.13 1.82 -14.56
CA ASN A 223 -7.61 3.01 -13.88
C ASN A 223 -8.44 4.23 -14.28
N PHE A 224 -8.78 5.07 -13.30
CA PHE A 224 -9.61 6.26 -13.47
C PHE A 224 -8.85 7.51 -13.00
N PRO A 225 -7.89 8.02 -13.81
CA PRO A 225 -7.09 9.19 -13.44
C PRO A 225 -7.92 10.48 -13.33
N GLN A 226 -9.11 10.54 -13.94
CA GLN A 226 -10.06 11.66 -13.79
C GLN A 226 -10.62 11.76 -12.36
N MET A 227 -10.49 10.70 -11.55
CA MET A 227 -10.90 10.67 -10.15
C MET A 227 -9.86 11.25 -9.19
N LYS A 228 -8.83 11.94 -9.70
CA LYS A 228 -7.77 12.52 -8.88
C LYS A 228 -8.33 13.49 -7.84
N MET A 229 -7.97 13.27 -6.57
CA MET A 229 -8.35 14.16 -5.48
C MET A 229 -7.55 15.46 -5.55
N THR A 230 -8.25 16.58 -5.53
CA THR A 230 -7.63 17.91 -5.46
C THR A 230 -7.52 18.36 -4.00
N ASP A 231 -6.48 19.12 -3.69
CA ASP A 231 -6.39 19.77 -2.38
C ASP A 231 -7.54 20.78 -2.21
N VAL A 232 -8.42 20.48 -1.28
CA VAL A 232 -9.60 21.30 -0.99
C VAL A 232 -9.40 22.28 0.18
N SER A 233 -8.19 22.34 0.73
CA SER A 233 -7.90 23.14 1.94
C SER A 233 -8.16 24.63 1.75
N GLN A 234 -7.93 25.15 0.54
CA GLN A 234 -8.12 26.57 0.17
C GLN A 234 -9.50 26.87 -0.45
N MET A 235 -10.36 25.86 -0.60
CA MET A 235 -11.69 26.05 -1.20
C MET A 235 -12.69 26.55 -0.17
N SER A 236 -13.61 27.42 -0.59
CA SER A 236 -14.80 27.75 0.21
C SER A 236 -15.71 26.52 0.36
N ASP A 237 -16.61 26.52 1.34
CA ASP A 237 -17.52 25.40 1.57
C ASP A 237 -18.42 25.11 0.35
N ALA A 238 -18.87 26.16 -0.35
CA ALA A 238 -19.64 26.00 -1.58
C ALA A 238 -18.83 25.34 -2.71
N GLN A 239 -17.55 25.70 -2.86
CA GLN A 239 -16.65 25.09 -3.84
C GLN A 239 -16.33 23.63 -3.47
N LYS A 240 -16.09 23.32 -2.20
CA LYS A 240 -15.91 21.94 -1.72
C LYS A 240 -17.13 21.09 -2.01
N GLN A 241 -18.31 21.60 -1.70
CA GLN A 241 -19.56 20.87 -1.95
C GLN A 241 -19.78 20.61 -3.44
N ALA A 242 -19.54 21.60 -4.29
CA ALA A 242 -19.64 21.44 -5.74
C ALA A 242 -18.63 20.41 -6.27
N PHE A 243 -17.38 20.47 -5.83
CA PHE A 243 -16.33 19.52 -6.19
C PHE A 243 -16.70 18.09 -5.74
N PHE A 244 -17.12 17.90 -4.49
CA PHE A 244 -17.50 16.59 -3.97
C PHE A 244 -18.75 16.02 -4.68
N THR A 245 -19.71 16.85 -5.03
CA THR A 245 -20.88 16.43 -5.82
C THR A 245 -20.45 15.95 -7.22
N GLN A 246 -19.54 16.66 -7.87
CA GLN A 246 -19.02 16.26 -9.18
C GLN A 246 -18.23 14.95 -9.08
N LEU A 247 -17.40 14.80 -8.04
CA LEU A 247 -16.62 13.61 -7.79
C LEU A 247 -17.50 12.38 -7.51
N ASP A 248 -18.55 12.52 -6.68
CA ASP A 248 -19.52 11.45 -6.40
C ASP A 248 -20.29 11.04 -7.66
N ASN A 249 -20.73 12.00 -8.49
CA ASN A 249 -21.38 11.70 -9.76
C ASN A 249 -20.47 10.90 -10.70
N ALA A 250 -19.19 11.27 -10.81
CA ALA A 250 -18.23 10.56 -11.65
C ALA A 250 -17.98 9.14 -11.11
N PHE A 251 -17.83 8.98 -9.80
CA PHE A 251 -17.67 7.66 -9.20
C PHE A 251 -18.94 6.80 -9.32
N LEU A 252 -20.11 7.39 -9.17
CA LEU A 252 -21.39 6.70 -9.37
C LEU A 252 -21.54 6.16 -10.79
N GLU A 253 -21.06 6.89 -11.80
CA GLU A 253 -21.04 6.42 -13.19
C GLU A 253 -20.11 5.20 -13.35
N ILE A 254 -18.90 5.25 -12.80
CA ILE A 254 -17.95 4.13 -12.79
C ILE A 254 -18.59 2.89 -12.15
N VAL A 255 -19.17 3.07 -10.97
CA VAL A 255 -19.80 1.96 -10.23
C VAL A 255 -20.98 1.37 -10.98
N ARG A 256 -21.82 2.22 -11.63
CA ARG A 256 -22.93 1.74 -12.46
C ARG A 256 -22.43 0.90 -13.62
N ASN A 257 -21.42 1.35 -14.34
CA ASN A 257 -20.83 0.63 -15.46
C ASN A 257 -20.26 -0.74 -15.03
N HIS A 258 -19.62 -0.81 -13.87
CA HIS A 258 -19.12 -2.08 -13.33
C HIS A 258 -20.25 -3.04 -12.91
N CYS A 259 -21.39 -2.53 -12.49
CA CYS A 259 -22.53 -3.32 -12.04
C CYS A 259 -23.55 -3.63 -13.17
N GLU A 260 -23.48 -2.95 -14.31
CA GLU A 260 -24.44 -3.11 -15.39
C GLU A 260 -24.41 -4.51 -15.99
N GLY A 261 -25.56 -5.19 -15.99
CA GLY A 261 -25.69 -6.55 -16.51
C GLY A 261 -24.94 -7.62 -15.70
N LYS A 262 -24.41 -7.27 -14.51
CA LYS A 262 -23.62 -8.20 -13.68
C LYS A 262 -24.21 -8.29 -12.27
N PHE A 263 -24.02 -9.47 -11.68
CA PHE A 263 -24.27 -9.68 -10.25
C PHE A 263 -22.96 -9.46 -9.48
N VAL A 264 -23.01 -8.62 -8.46
CA VAL A 264 -21.87 -8.30 -7.60
C VAL A 264 -22.22 -8.66 -6.17
N SER A 265 -21.42 -9.52 -5.54
CA SER A 265 -21.60 -9.97 -4.16
C SER A 265 -21.13 -8.95 -3.16
N SER A 266 -19.93 -8.41 -3.40
CA SER A 266 -19.27 -7.48 -2.47
C SER A 266 -18.45 -6.43 -3.21
N ALA A 267 -18.24 -5.31 -2.53
CA ALA A 267 -17.35 -4.23 -2.99
C ALA A 267 -16.47 -3.76 -1.82
N PHE A 268 -15.20 -3.48 -2.13
CA PHE A 268 -14.20 -3.00 -1.18
C PHE A 268 -13.72 -1.62 -1.60
N LEU A 269 -13.67 -0.71 -0.65
CA LEU A 269 -13.22 0.66 -0.84
C LEU A 269 -11.95 0.85 -0.01
N LEU A 270 -10.82 1.06 -0.67
CA LEU A 270 -9.52 1.24 -0.03
C LEU A 270 -9.00 2.66 -0.25
N GLY A 271 -8.22 3.13 0.70
CA GLY A 271 -7.56 4.42 0.67
C GLY A 271 -8.26 5.50 1.49
N ASP A 272 -7.44 6.41 2.04
CA ASP A 272 -7.88 7.47 2.97
C ASP A 272 -8.89 8.44 2.34
N HIS A 273 -8.94 8.52 1.02
CA HIS A 273 -9.88 9.41 0.34
C HIS A 273 -11.33 8.96 0.45
N PHE A 274 -11.60 7.67 0.64
CA PHE A 274 -12.94 7.17 0.92
C PHE A 274 -13.43 7.46 2.35
N THR A 275 -12.56 7.81 3.28
CA THR A 275 -12.96 8.21 4.64
C THR A 275 -13.63 9.58 4.69
N ARG A 276 -13.52 10.38 3.61
CA ARG A 276 -14.14 11.70 3.50
C ARG A 276 -15.60 11.57 3.06
N ASP A 277 -16.44 12.50 3.54
CA ASP A 277 -17.89 12.49 3.30
C ASP A 277 -18.26 13.07 1.91
N TRP A 278 -17.77 12.46 0.82
CA TRP A 278 -18.05 12.90 -0.55
C TRP A 278 -18.85 11.90 -1.38
N CYS A 279 -18.74 10.59 -1.17
CA CYS A 279 -19.26 9.52 -2.04
C CYS A 279 -20.63 8.98 -1.60
N LYS A 280 -21.56 9.84 -1.19
CA LYS A 280 -22.85 9.44 -0.59
C LYS A 280 -23.78 8.69 -1.53
N ASP A 281 -23.94 9.17 -2.75
CA ASP A 281 -24.85 8.56 -3.73
C ASP A 281 -24.24 7.28 -4.32
N SER A 282 -22.94 7.26 -4.54
CA SER A 282 -22.20 6.06 -4.94
C SER A 282 -22.30 4.98 -3.89
N LEU A 283 -22.07 5.29 -2.61
CA LEU A 283 -22.22 4.35 -1.49
C LEU A 283 -23.65 3.82 -1.39
N ARG A 284 -24.65 4.71 -1.48
CA ARG A 284 -26.07 4.31 -1.47
C ARG A 284 -26.38 3.34 -2.61
N TYR A 285 -25.80 3.56 -3.80
CA TYR A 285 -25.96 2.65 -4.92
C TYR A 285 -25.25 1.31 -4.70
N LEU A 286 -24.01 1.33 -4.22
CA LEU A 286 -23.23 0.12 -3.91
C LEU A 286 -23.91 -0.74 -2.86
N CYS A 287 -24.45 -0.14 -1.80
CA CYS A 287 -25.11 -0.85 -0.70
C CYS A 287 -26.47 -1.48 -1.08
N LYS A 288 -27.01 -1.22 -2.28
CA LYS A 288 -28.23 -1.87 -2.75
C LYS A 288 -28.00 -3.32 -3.14
N GLY A 289 -28.25 -4.23 -2.17
CA GLY A 289 -28.17 -5.67 -2.39
C GLY A 289 -26.74 -6.23 -2.49
N ARG A 290 -25.74 -5.48 -2.03
CA ARG A 290 -24.33 -5.87 -2.00
C ARG A 290 -23.75 -5.59 -0.61
N ARG A 291 -22.70 -6.33 -0.25
CA ARG A 291 -21.92 -6.03 0.95
C ARG A 291 -20.80 -5.05 0.57
N VAL A 292 -20.70 -3.95 1.29
CA VAL A 292 -19.68 -2.92 1.04
C VAL A 292 -18.81 -2.81 2.28
N PHE A 293 -17.50 -2.87 2.07
CA PHE A 293 -16.48 -2.79 3.10
C PHE A 293 -15.56 -1.61 2.80
N GLN A 294 -15.20 -0.90 3.84
CA GLN A 294 -14.21 0.16 3.78
C GLN A 294 -13.03 -0.23 4.66
N GLY A 295 -11.84 -0.03 4.16
CA GLY A 295 -10.59 -0.30 4.86
C GLY A 295 -9.43 0.36 4.12
N ASN A 296 -8.23 0.26 4.68
CA ASN A 296 -7.07 0.90 4.07
C ASN A 296 -5.75 0.14 4.25
N ASN A 297 -5.75 -1.08 4.80
CA ASN A 297 -4.52 -1.87 5.02
C ASN A 297 -4.57 -3.29 4.41
N LEU A 298 -5.47 -3.53 3.45
CA LEU A 298 -5.68 -4.85 2.88
C LEU A 298 -4.38 -5.45 2.33
N PHE A 299 -3.62 -4.70 1.54
CA PHE A 299 -2.45 -5.22 0.85
C PHE A 299 -1.28 -5.51 1.80
N SER A 300 -1.06 -4.68 2.82
CA SER A 300 0.02 -4.92 3.78
C SER A 300 -0.27 -6.07 4.75
N VAL A 301 -1.56 -6.31 5.08
CA VAL A 301 -2.00 -7.36 6.00
C VAL A 301 -2.09 -8.73 5.32
N HIS A 302 -2.65 -8.78 4.11
CA HIS A 302 -2.97 -10.06 3.49
C HIS A 302 -1.84 -10.70 2.69
N VAL A 303 -0.70 -10.03 2.58
CA VAL A 303 0.54 -10.63 2.05
C VAL A 303 1.06 -11.81 2.90
N PHE A 304 0.56 -11.97 4.14
CA PHE A 304 0.92 -13.09 5.04
C PHE A 304 0.07 -14.35 4.83
N LEU A 305 -1.01 -14.28 4.05
CA LEU A 305 -1.87 -15.44 3.83
C LEU A 305 -1.15 -16.51 3.01
N PRO A 306 -1.23 -17.79 3.39
CA PRO A 306 -0.65 -18.87 2.60
C PRO A 306 -1.37 -19.04 1.26
N PHE A 307 -0.62 -19.39 0.23
CA PHE A 307 -1.16 -19.80 -1.07
C PHE A 307 -1.79 -21.19 -1.00
#